data_6d134365d583ef2ced22ebb06e994491
#
_entry.id   6d134365d583ef2ced22ebb06e994491
#
_cell.length_a   1.000
_cell.length_b   1.000
_cell.length_c   1.000
_cell.angle_alpha   90.00
_cell.angle_beta   90.00
_cell.angle_gamma   90.00
#
_symmetry.space_group_name_H-M   'P 1'
#
loop_
_entity.id
_entity.type
_entity.pdbx_description
1 polymer ?
#
loop_
_entity_poly.entity_id
_entity_poly.type
_entity_poly.pdbx_seq_one_letter_code
_entity_poly.pdbx_strand_id
1 'polypeptide(L)'
;MGQSSSTQAESKSESFLAKPSGACCLKGTIHEGESRGTWETIADVETYITRPPEGKENGNILLYFPDVWGMFPNGLLVMDAFADAGYLVLGLDYFRGDPVWKHRKDRHDNRNPDFDYEAWKRKHTAFADKAVPKWVDSVKKSYGTSTSKFACVGYCFGAPYVCNELKGDTVTVGAFAHPAFLKEHHFQDLKKPLFLSCSEIDHTFDVPSRRRALDILQTNKKTFHYQVFSGVEHGFALRGDQNDPYQRWVKEQSLAGIVSWFDYWLSQ
;
A
#
# COMPACT_ATOMS: atom_id res chain seq x y z
N MET A 1 49.66 9.43 -29.06
CA MET A 1 48.68 8.33 -28.91
C MET A 1 48.22 8.31 -27.45
N GLY A 2 47.13 8.98 -27.15
CA GLY A 2 46.59 9.05 -25.81
C GLY A 2 45.32 8.20 -25.78
N GLN A 3 45.35 7.10 -25.01
CA GLN A 3 44.17 6.30 -24.71
C GLN A 3 43.36 6.98 -23.60
N SER A 4 42.16 7.44 -23.92
CA SER A 4 41.19 7.88 -22.96
C SER A 4 40.45 6.63 -22.42
N SER A 5 40.72 6.25 -21.17
CA SER A 5 39.95 5.25 -20.45
C SER A 5 38.65 5.88 -19.98
N SER A 6 37.53 5.53 -20.63
CA SER A 6 36.21 5.82 -20.16
C SER A 6 35.88 4.84 -19.04
N THR A 7 35.97 5.28 -17.78
CA THR A 7 35.39 4.56 -16.63
C THR A 7 33.89 4.67 -16.71
N GLN A 8 33.22 3.60 -17.14
CA GLN A 8 31.79 3.42 -16.92
C GLN A 8 31.55 3.28 -15.40
N ALA A 9 30.87 4.28 -14.81
CA ALA A 9 30.38 4.19 -13.46
C ALA A 9 29.26 3.14 -13.45
N GLU A 10 29.52 1.95 -12.90
CA GLU A 10 28.48 0.98 -12.55
C GLU A 10 27.55 1.65 -11.55
N SER A 11 26.31 1.89 -11.94
CA SER A 11 25.25 2.33 -11.04
C SER A 11 24.98 1.20 -10.04
N LYS A 12 25.48 1.31 -8.83
CA LYS A 12 25.11 0.42 -7.73
C LYS A 12 23.61 0.51 -7.57
N SER A 13 22.89 -0.59 -7.81
CA SER A 13 21.45 -0.64 -7.56
C SER A 13 21.20 -0.32 -6.09
N GLU A 14 20.38 0.69 -5.85
CA GLU A 14 20.02 1.14 -4.51
C GLU A 14 19.39 -0.02 -3.71
N SER A 15 19.89 -0.25 -2.48
CA SER A 15 19.40 -1.31 -1.61
C SER A 15 17.99 -1.02 -1.08
N PHE A 16 17.22 -2.08 -0.84
CA PHE A 16 15.90 -1.94 -0.21
C PHE A 16 16.03 -1.60 1.27
N LEU A 17 15.27 -0.62 1.75
CA LEU A 17 14.96 -0.41 3.16
C LEU A 17 13.82 -1.31 3.61
N ALA A 18 12.67 -1.26 2.93
CA ALA A 18 11.66 -2.30 3.11
C ALA A 18 11.86 -3.34 2.00
N LYS A 19 12.34 -4.52 2.41
CA LYS A 19 12.71 -5.60 1.49
C LYS A 19 11.50 -6.08 0.67
N PRO A 20 11.70 -6.67 -0.50
CA PRO A 20 10.64 -7.35 -1.23
C PRO A 20 9.92 -8.38 -0.36
N SER A 21 8.61 -8.50 -0.55
CA SER A 21 7.81 -9.47 0.18
C SER A 21 8.36 -10.90 0.05
N GLY A 22 8.41 -11.62 1.15
CA GLY A 22 8.87 -13.01 1.24
C GLY A 22 7.73 -13.97 1.59
N ALA A 23 8.04 -15.25 1.80
CA ALA A 23 7.06 -16.26 2.17
C ALA A 23 6.29 -15.95 3.47
N CYS A 24 6.88 -15.17 4.37
CA CYS A 24 6.26 -14.69 5.60
C CYS A 24 5.14 -13.68 5.37
N CYS A 25 5.07 -13.00 4.21
CA CYS A 25 3.93 -12.16 3.83
C CYS A 25 2.65 -12.97 3.54
N LEU A 26 2.75 -14.30 3.52
CA LEU A 26 1.63 -15.20 3.22
C LEU A 26 0.87 -15.67 4.48
N LYS A 27 1.27 -15.21 5.67
CA LYS A 27 0.58 -15.52 6.92
C LYS A 27 -0.62 -14.60 7.13
N GLY A 28 -1.72 -15.12 7.65
CA GLY A 28 -2.89 -14.34 8.03
C GLY A 28 -4.20 -15.12 7.95
N THR A 29 -5.27 -14.51 8.42
CA THR A 29 -6.63 -15.06 8.41
C THR A 29 -7.50 -14.34 7.38
N ILE A 30 -8.48 -15.03 6.81
CA ILE A 30 -9.54 -14.41 6.00
C ILE A 30 -10.65 -13.99 6.95
N HIS A 31 -11.08 -12.73 6.85
CA HIS A 31 -12.14 -12.18 7.69
C HIS A 31 -13.50 -12.47 7.09
N GLU A 32 -14.49 -12.63 7.97
CA GLU A 32 -15.89 -12.78 7.58
C GLU A 32 -16.50 -11.42 7.29
N GLY A 33 -17.39 -11.36 6.33
CA GLY A 33 -18.11 -10.16 5.92
C GLY A 33 -18.37 -10.14 4.40
N GLU A 34 -19.39 -9.39 4.00
CA GLU A 34 -19.72 -9.17 2.59
C GLU A 34 -19.30 -7.77 2.19
N SER A 35 -18.50 -7.68 1.14
CA SER A 35 -18.12 -6.40 0.54
C SER A 35 -19.29 -5.82 -0.26
N ARG A 36 -19.48 -4.49 -0.18
CA ARG A 36 -20.66 -3.81 -0.75
C ARG A 36 -20.40 -2.98 -2.00
N GLY A 37 -19.14 -2.85 -2.40
CA GLY A 37 -18.77 -2.10 -3.59
C GLY A 37 -19.07 -2.83 -4.90
N THR A 38 -18.74 -2.18 -5.99
CA THR A 38 -18.94 -2.67 -7.36
C THR A 38 -17.60 -2.78 -8.10
N TRP A 39 -17.58 -3.55 -9.18
CA TRP A 39 -16.40 -3.70 -10.02
C TRP A 39 -16.60 -2.97 -11.34
N GLU A 40 -15.56 -2.25 -11.75
CA GLU A 40 -15.50 -1.56 -13.05
C GLU A 40 -14.10 -1.71 -13.64
N THR A 41 -13.96 -1.66 -14.96
CA THR A 41 -12.65 -1.64 -15.62
C THR A 41 -12.23 -0.19 -15.87
N ILE A 42 -11.10 0.24 -15.28
CA ILE A 42 -10.54 1.58 -15.46
C ILE A 42 -9.11 1.44 -16.01
N ALA A 43 -8.83 2.04 -17.16
CA ALA A 43 -7.54 1.95 -17.85
C ALA A 43 -7.05 0.49 -18.01
N ASP A 44 -7.94 -0.39 -18.46
CA ASP A 44 -7.71 -1.83 -18.64
C ASP A 44 -7.35 -2.60 -17.35
N VAL A 45 -7.72 -2.05 -16.18
CA VAL A 45 -7.50 -2.69 -14.88
C VAL A 45 -8.82 -2.81 -14.13
N GLU A 46 -9.15 -4.03 -13.69
CA GLU A 46 -10.31 -4.27 -12.82
C GLU A 46 -10.15 -3.47 -11.52
N THR A 47 -11.17 -2.72 -11.19
CA THR A 47 -11.18 -1.76 -10.09
C THR A 47 -12.39 -2.00 -9.20
N TYR A 48 -12.17 -2.22 -7.92
CA TYR A 48 -13.25 -2.24 -6.94
C TYR A 48 -13.53 -0.81 -6.47
N ILE A 49 -14.80 -0.44 -6.49
CA ILE A 49 -15.27 0.90 -6.12
C ILE A 49 -16.29 0.77 -5.01
N THR A 50 -16.04 1.41 -3.89
CA THR A 50 -17.00 1.49 -2.80
C THR A 50 -17.25 2.96 -2.43
N ARG A 51 -18.53 3.25 -2.18
CA ARG A 51 -19.02 4.60 -1.92
C ARG A 51 -19.42 4.77 -0.47
N PRO A 52 -19.28 5.98 0.07
CA PRO A 52 -19.83 6.31 1.39
C PRO A 52 -21.32 6.00 1.46
N PRO A 53 -21.85 5.70 2.66
CA PRO A 53 -23.28 5.74 2.88
C PRO A 53 -23.86 7.11 2.52
N GLU A 54 -25.10 7.12 2.02
CA GLU A 54 -25.81 8.35 1.63
C GLU A 54 -25.76 9.41 2.77
N GLY A 55 -25.36 10.62 2.42
CA GLY A 55 -25.24 11.75 3.34
C GLY A 55 -23.99 11.73 4.24
N LYS A 56 -23.05 10.81 4.00
CA LYS A 56 -21.75 10.75 4.71
C LYS A 56 -20.55 11.12 3.82
N GLU A 57 -20.80 11.53 2.58
CA GLU A 57 -19.76 11.86 1.61
C GLU A 57 -18.93 13.07 2.09
N ASN A 58 -17.62 12.87 2.23
CA ASN A 58 -16.70 13.98 2.55
C ASN A 58 -16.13 14.68 1.30
N GLY A 59 -16.53 14.26 0.08
CA GLY A 59 -16.11 14.81 -1.19
C GLY A 59 -14.70 14.39 -1.65
N ASN A 60 -13.99 13.59 -0.88
CA ASN A 60 -12.62 13.18 -1.14
C ASN A 60 -12.56 11.77 -1.74
N ILE A 61 -11.48 11.51 -2.47
CA ILE A 61 -11.24 10.25 -3.17
C ILE A 61 -10.01 9.58 -2.59
N LEU A 62 -10.14 8.29 -2.26
CA LEU A 62 -9.07 7.46 -1.74
C LEU A 62 -8.63 6.41 -2.76
N LEU A 63 -7.38 6.46 -3.17
CA LEU A 63 -6.72 5.47 -4.00
C LEU A 63 -6.16 4.35 -3.11
N TYR A 64 -6.57 3.11 -3.35
CA TYR A 64 -6.17 1.96 -2.55
C TYR A 64 -5.23 1.05 -3.36
N PHE A 65 -4.04 0.77 -2.82
CA PHE A 65 -3.01 -0.10 -3.39
C PHE A 65 -2.88 -1.37 -2.54
N PRO A 66 -3.39 -2.53 -3.01
CA PRO A 66 -3.44 -3.77 -2.23
C PRO A 66 -2.07 -4.37 -1.94
N ASP A 67 -2.02 -5.27 -0.97
CA ASP A 67 -0.89 -6.14 -0.70
C ASP A 67 -0.82 -7.31 -1.71
N VAL A 68 0.14 -8.25 -1.52
CA VAL A 68 0.30 -9.42 -2.42
C VAL A 68 -0.93 -10.35 -2.45
N TRP A 69 -1.86 -10.23 -1.50
CA TRP A 69 -3.13 -10.95 -1.51
C TRP A 69 -4.15 -10.32 -2.48
N GLY A 70 -3.84 -9.15 -3.02
CA GLY A 70 -4.66 -8.46 -4.02
C GLY A 70 -6.02 -8.01 -3.47
N MET A 71 -7.01 -8.07 -4.33
CA MET A 71 -8.39 -7.69 -4.02
C MET A 71 -9.12 -8.87 -3.36
N PHE A 72 -8.68 -9.27 -2.18
CA PHE A 72 -9.25 -10.36 -1.37
C PHE A 72 -10.24 -9.81 -0.32
N PRO A 73 -11.08 -10.66 0.32
CA PRO A 73 -12.14 -10.18 1.20
C PRO A 73 -11.71 -9.14 2.24
N ASN A 74 -10.59 -9.37 2.95
CA ASN A 74 -10.13 -8.42 3.98
C ASN A 74 -9.79 -7.05 3.41
N GLY A 75 -9.18 -7.00 2.21
CA GLY A 75 -8.85 -5.75 1.52
C GLY A 75 -10.13 -5.00 1.12
N LEU A 76 -11.13 -5.71 0.58
CA LEU A 76 -12.41 -5.13 0.21
C LEU A 76 -13.15 -4.59 1.44
N LEU A 77 -13.17 -5.33 2.56
CA LEU A 77 -13.78 -4.88 3.81
C LEU A 77 -13.08 -3.64 4.41
N VAL A 78 -11.76 -3.53 4.27
CA VAL A 78 -11.03 -2.33 4.69
C VAL A 78 -11.34 -1.15 3.77
N MET A 79 -11.51 -1.36 2.47
CA MET A 79 -11.98 -0.32 1.55
C MET A 79 -13.38 0.16 1.92
N ASP A 80 -14.29 -0.77 2.26
CA ASP A 80 -15.63 -0.44 2.74
C ASP A 80 -15.60 0.36 4.05
N ALA A 81 -14.68 0.04 4.96
CA ALA A 81 -14.50 0.81 6.20
C ALA A 81 -13.98 2.24 5.95
N PHE A 82 -13.11 2.46 4.95
CA PHE A 82 -12.75 3.80 4.50
C PHE A 82 -13.94 4.54 3.88
N ALA A 83 -14.79 3.82 3.15
CA ALA A 83 -16.02 4.42 2.61
C ALA A 83 -17.00 4.80 3.73
N ASP A 84 -17.10 4.03 4.81
CA ASP A 84 -17.87 4.38 6.01
C ASP A 84 -17.36 5.66 6.69
N ALA A 85 -16.07 5.98 6.53
CA ALA A 85 -15.47 7.24 6.97
C ALA A 85 -15.68 8.40 5.98
N GLY A 86 -16.46 8.20 4.90
CA GLY A 86 -16.89 9.25 3.98
C GLY A 86 -16.12 9.34 2.67
N TYR A 87 -15.15 8.48 2.40
CA TYR A 87 -14.34 8.50 1.18
C TYR A 87 -15.00 7.72 0.02
N LEU A 88 -14.93 8.27 -1.20
CA LEU A 88 -15.06 7.44 -2.41
C LEU A 88 -13.75 6.65 -2.56
N VAL A 89 -13.81 5.32 -2.42
CA VAL A 89 -12.61 4.48 -2.44
C VAL A 89 -12.53 3.67 -3.72
N LEU A 90 -11.39 3.75 -4.40
CA LEU A 90 -11.09 2.97 -5.59
C LEU A 90 -9.80 2.16 -5.37
N GLY A 91 -9.87 0.86 -5.61
CA GLY A 91 -8.72 -0.04 -5.52
C GLY A 91 -8.55 -0.87 -6.77
N LEU A 92 -7.33 -0.93 -7.29
CA LEU A 92 -7.04 -1.62 -8.54
C LEU A 92 -6.52 -3.04 -8.33
N ASP A 93 -6.92 -3.97 -9.19
CA ASP A 93 -6.36 -5.32 -9.24
C ASP A 93 -5.16 -5.39 -10.20
N TYR A 94 -4.01 -4.92 -9.78
CA TYR A 94 -2.79 -5.04 -10.58
C TYR A 94 -2.23 -6.48 -10.64
N PHE A 95 -2.84 -7.42 -9.93
CA PHE A 95 -2.54 -8.85 -10.08
C PHE A 95 -3.38 -9.54 -11.15
N ARG A 96 -4.40 -8.87 -11.69
CA ARG A 96 -5.24 -9.35 -12.79
C ARG A 96 -5.89 -10.70 -12.49
N GLY A 97 -6.47 -10.81 -11.31
CA GLY A 97 -7.10 -12.04 -10.84
C GLY A 97 -6.12 -13.17 -10.47
N ASP A 98 -4.81 -12.89 -10.40
CA ASP A 98 -3.74 -13.83 -10.07
C ASP A 98 -3.00 -13.46 -8.76
N PRO A 99 -3.72 -13.16 -7.66
CA PRO A 99 -3.10 -12.83 -6.37
C PRO A 99 -2.47 -14.07 -5.73
N VAL A 100 -1.50 -13.83 -4.84
CA VAL A 100 -0.70 -14.91 -4.26
C VAL A 100 -1.51 -15.94 -3.46
N TRP A 101 -2.63 -15.54 -2.84
CA TRP A 101 -3.45 -16.47 -2.06
C TRP A 101 -4.12 -17.59 -2.90
N LYS A 102 -4.24 -17.40 -4.21
CA LYS A 102 -4.68 -18.47 -5.12
C LYS A 102 -3.65 -19.59 -5.24
N HIS A 103 -2.39 -19.26 -5.04
CA HIS A 103 -1.27 -20.20 -5.14
C HIS A 103 -0.85 -20.75 -3.79
N ARG A 104 -0.89 -19.93 -2.75
CA ARG A 104 -0.48 -20.28 -1.39
C ARG A 104 -1.35 -19.57 -0.36
N LYS A 105 -1.84 -20.30 0.66
CA LYS A 105 -2.55 -19.72 1.81
C LYS A 105 -1.58 -19.20 2.88
N ASP A 106 -0.42 -19.85 2.99
CA ASP A 106 0.63 -19.48 3.92
C ASP A 106 1.99 -19.97 3.39
N ARG A 107 3.07 -19.67 4.13
CA ARG A 107 4.44 -20.03 3.75
C ARG A 107 4.74 -21.54 3.70
N HIS A 108 3.90 -22.37 4.33
CA HIS A 108 4.04 -23.82 4.37
C HIS A 108 3.07 -24.53 3.44
N ASP A 109 2.25 -23.79 2.73
CA ASP A 109 1.26 -24.34 1.81
C ASP A 109 1.94 -24.89 0.54
N ASN A 110 1.90 -26.22 0.39
CA ASN A 110 2.49 -26.95 -0.73
C ASN A 110 1.47 -27.35 -1.81
N ARG A 111 0.25 -26.78 -1.81
CA ARG A 111 -0.78 -27.13 -2.81
C ARG A 111 -0.36 -26.85 -4.25
N ASN A 112 0.56 -25.92 -4.44
CA ASN A 112 1.13 -25.57 -5.73
C ASN A 112 2.66 -25.55 -5.61
N PRO A 113 3.33 -26.73 -5.64
CA PRO A 113 4.77 -26.84 -5.42
C PRO A 113 5.59 -26.16 -6.54
N ASP A 114 5.01 -26.02 -7.75
CA ASP A 114 5.68 -25.41 -8.91
C ASP A 114 5.52 -23.89 -8.96
N PHE A 115 4.85 -23.28 -7.98
CA PHE A 115 4.65 -21.84 -7.93
C PHE A 115 5.95 -21.09 -7.65
N ASP A 116 6.51 -20.47 -8.68
CA ASP A 116 7.67 -19.57 -8.58
C ASP A 116 7.22 -18.17 -8.11
N TYR A 117 7.32 -17.96 -6.80
CA TYR A 117 6.95 -16.69 -6.17
C TYR A 117 7.81 -15.50 -6.67
N GLU A 118 9.09 -15.75 -7.00
CA GLU A 118 9.98 -14.70 -7.51
C GLU A 118 9.61 -14.31 -8.95
N ALA A 119 9.29 -15.29 -9.80
CA ALA A 119 8.77 -15.01 -11.14
C ALA A 119 7.42 -14.28 -11.09
N TRP A 120 6.52 -14.70 -10.20
CA TRP A 120 5.23 -14.05 -9.96
C TRP A 120 5.42 -12.58 -9.55
N LYS A 121 6.30 -12.30 -8.58
CA LYS A 121 6.62 -10.93 -8.15
C LYS A 121 7.14 -10.08 -9.32
N ARG A 122 8.11 -10.57 -10.07
CA ARG A 122 8.66 -9.84 -11.23
C ARG A 122 7.59 -9.50 -12.27
N LYS A 123 6.74 -10.49 -12.61
CA LYS A 123 5.63 -10.33 -13.56
C LYS A 123 4.67 -9.21 -13.12
N HIS A 124 4.22 -9.27 -11.88
CA HIS A 124 3.20 -8.35 -11.39
C HIS A 124 3.75 -6.95 -11.04
N THR A 125 4.99 -6.85 -10.55
CA THR A 125 5.65 -5.54 -10.38
C THR A 125 5.80 -4.85 -11.74
N ALA A 126 6.31 -5.55 -12.76
CA ALA A 126 6.47 -4.97 -14.10
C ALA A 126 5.14 -4.51 -14.74
N PHE A 127 4.03 -5.18 -14.43
CA PHE A 127 2.70 -4.74 -14.85
C PHE A 127 2.23 -3.53 -14.04
N ALA A 128 2.28 -3.61 -12.72
CA ALA A 128 1.81 -2.57 -11.82
C ALA A 128 2.54 -1.24 -12.03
N ASP A 129 3.85 -1.26 -12.23
CA ASP A 129 4.65 -0.06 -12.52
C ASP A 129 4.18 0.72 -13.76
N LYS A 130 3.61 0.01 -14.74
CA LYS A 130 3.05 0.61 -15.96
C LYS A 130 1.58 0.97 -15.84
N ALA A 131 0.83 0.17 -15.08
CA ALA A 131 -0.62 0.31 -14.97
C ALA A 131 -1.04 1.39 -13.97
N VAL A 132 -0.37 1.46 -12.81
CA VAL A 132 -0.74 2.38 -11.73
C VAL A 132 -0.79 3.84 -12.18
N PRO A 133 0.23 4.41 -12.85
CA PRO A 133 0.16 5.81 -13.28
C PRO A 133 -1.01 6.09 -14.22
N LYS A 134 -1.27 5.19 -15.18
CA LYS A 134 -2.39 5.34 -16.13
C LYS A 134 -3.74 5.22 -15.44
N TRP A 135 -3.84 4.29 -14.49
CA TRP A 135 -5.05 4.10 -13.69
C TRP A 135 -5.34 5.33 -12.82
N VAL A 136 -4.33 5.87 -12.12
CA VAL A 136 -4.46 7.09 -11.30
C VAL A 136 -4.94 8.27 -12.15
N ASP A 137 -4.32 8.49 -13.31
CA ASP A 137 -4.75 9.56 -14.25
C ASP A 137 -6.19 9.38 -14.71
N SER A 138 -6.62 8.14 -14.99
CA SER A 138 -7.98 7.84 -15.42
C SER A 138 -8.98 8.01 -14.30
N VAL A 139 -8.67 7.57 -13.08
CA VAL A 139 -9.51 7.82 -11.88
C VAL A 139 -9.67 9.31 -11.66
N LYS A 140 -8.58 10.09 -11.72
CA LYS A 140 -8.63 11.54 -11.56
C LYS A 140 -9.55 12.21 -12.59
N LYS A 141 -9.51 11.77 -13.83
CA LYS A 141 -10.34 12.32 -14.92
C LYS A 141 -11.82 11.93 -14.77
N SER A 142 -12.11 10.69 -14.37
CA SER A 142 -13.48 10.16 -14.37
C SER A 142 -14.25 10.42 -13.08
N TYR A 143 -13.55 10.53 -11.93
CA TYR A 143 -14.16 10.65 -10.61
C TYR A 143 -13.83 11.95 -9.91
N GLY A 144 -12.73 12.62 -10.28
CA GLY A 144 -12.35 13.91 -9.71
C GLY A 144 -13.28 15.05 -10.16
N THR A 145 -13.56 15.96 -9.25
CA THR A 145 -14.24 17.23 -9.50
C THR A 145 -13.28 18.39 -9.22
N SER A 146 -13.68 19.62 -9.46
CA SER A 146 -12.88 20.80 -9.15
C SER A 146 -12.59 20.99 -7.65
N THR A 147 -13.36 20.34 -6.78
CA THR A 147 -13.27 20.43 -5.33
C THR A 147 -12.74 19.15 -4.67
N SER A 148 -12.67 18.03 -5.40
CA SER A 148 -12.20 16.78 -4.85
C SER A 148 -10.71 16.83 -4.52
N LYS A 149 -10.34 16.40 -3.30
CA LYS A 149 -8.96 16.12 -2.94
C LYS A 149 -8.73 14.60 -2.95
N PHE A 150 -7.50 14.21 -3.21
CA PHE A 150 -7.10 12.81 -3.30
C PHE A 150 -6.18 12.44 -2.16
N ALA A 151 -6.43 11.28 -1.56
CA ALA A 151 -5.50 10.58 -0.69
C ALA A 151 -5.13 9.22 -1.31
N CYS A 152 -4.06 8.61 -0.82
CA CYS A 152 -3.72 7.25 -1.18
C CYS A 152 -3.29 6.41 0.01
N VAL A 153 -3.66 5.13 0.01
CA VAL A 153 -3.25 4.16 1.02
C VAL A 153 -2.69 2.90 0.35
N GLY A 154 -1.62 2.37 0.89
CA GLY A 154 -1.00 1.15 0.39
C GLY A 154 -0.65 0.16 1.51
N TYR A 155 -0.72 -1.11 1.19
CA TYR A 155 -0.38 -2.19 2.09
C TYR A 155 0.71 -3.05 1.47
N CYS A 156 1.77 -3.36 2.22
CA CYS A 156 2.86 -4.24 1.79
C CYS A 156 3.39 -3.85 0.38
N PHE A 157 3.01 -4.62 -0.65
CA PHE A 157 3.34 -4.40 -2.07
C PHE A 157 2.87 -3.03 -2.59
N GLY A 158 1.82 -2.46 -2.00
CA GLY A 158 1.25 -1.17 -2.39
C GLY A 158 2.05 0.06 -1.91
N ALA A 159 2.96 -0.10 -0.95
CA ALA A 159 3.68 1.03 -0.33
C ALA A 159 4.53 1.87 -1.31
N PRO A 160 5.26 1.31 -2.30
CA PRO A 160 5.99 2.10 -3.28
C PRO A 160 5.10 3.02 -4.11
N TYR A 161 3.89 2.58 -4.44
CA TYR A 161 2.93 3.36 -5.23
C TYR A 161 2.42 4.56 -4.43
N VAL A 162 2.18 4.40 -3.11
CA VAL A 162 1.92 5.54 -2.22
C VAL A 162 3.06 6.55 -2.27
N CYS A 163 4.29 6.11 -2.09
CA CYS A 163 5.45 7.00 -2.12
C CYS A 163 5.62 7.69 -3.49
N ASN A 164 5.33 6.98 -4.58
CA ASN A 164 5.39 7.55 -5.93
C ASN A 164 4.33 8.64 -6.13
N GLU A 165 3.10 8.45 -5.66
CA GLU A 165 2.06 9.48 -5.71
C GLU A 165 2.41 10.71 -4.85
N LEU A 166 3.04 10.49 -3.67
CA LEU A 166 3.45 11.58 -2.77
C LEU A 166 4.63 12.43 -3.30
N LYS A 167 5.30 12.03 -4.37
CA LYS A 167 6.28 12.85 -5.10
C LYS A 167 5.63 13.87 -6.03
N GLY A 168 4.41 13.57 -6.47
CA GLY A 168 3.63 14.37 -7.43
C GLY A 168 2.66 15.33 -6.76
N ASP A 169 1.68 15.76 -7.56
CA ASP A 169 0.66 16.72 -7.14
C ASP A 169 -0.76 16.13 -7.25
N THR A 170 -0.89 14.83 -7.54
CA THR A 170 -2.20 14.17 -7.64
C THR A 170 -2.85 13.99 -6.28
N VAL A 171 -2.08 13.58 -5.28
CA VAL A 171 -2.58 13.35 -3.93
C VAL A 171 -2.14 14.43 -2.96
N THR A 172 -2.96 14.72 -1.97
CA THR A 172 -2.65 15.66 -0.89
C THR A 172 -1.90 14.98 0.24
N VAL A 173 -2.17 13.70 0.49
CA VAL A 173 -1.67 12.93 1.64
C VAL A 173 -1.66 11.45 1.31
N GLY A 174 -0.78 10.69 1.97
CA GLY A 174 -0.74 9.25 1.83
C GLY A 174 -0.44 8.52 3.13
N ALA A 175 -0.74 7.23 3.12
CA ALA A 175 -0.44 6.32 4.21
C ALA A 175 -0.03 4.95 3.70
N PHE A 176 0.78 4.23 4.45
CA PHE A 176 0.95 2.80 4.23
C PHE A 176 1.01 2.02 5.55
N ALA A 177 0.65 0.74 5.49
CA ALA A 177 0.85 -0.18 6.59
C ALA A 177 1.73 -1.37 6.18
N HIS A 178 2.54 -1.87 7.13
CA HIS A 178 3.45 -3.03 6.95
C HIS A 178 4.12 -3.06 5.56
N PRO A 179 4.92 -2.04 5.22
CA PRO A 179 5.41 -1.83 3.86
C PRO A 179 6.42 -2.88 3.40
N ALA A 180 6.51 -3.09 2.07
CA ALA A 180 7.56 -3.82 1.40
C ALA A 180 8.07 -3.05 0.17
N PHE A 181 9.13 -3.49 -0.46
CA PHE A 181 9.71 -2.94 -1.70
C PHE A 181 10.18 -1.48 -1.64
N LEU A 182 10.32 -0.88 -0.46
CA LEU A 182 10.77 0.51 -0.34
C LEU A 182 12.30 0.62 -0.36
N LYS A 183 12.77 1.70 -0.97
CA LYS A 183 14.17 2.14 -1.02
C LYS A 183 14.31 3.52 -0.38
N GLU A 184 15.52 4.01 -0.17
CA GLU A 184 15.76 5.31 0.46
C GLU A 184 15.11 6.47 -0.30
N HIS A 185 15.18 6.47 -1.64
CA HIS A 185 14.58 7.53 -2.45
C HIS A 185 13.07 7.67 -2.26
N HIS A 186 12.35 6.59 -1.90
CA HIS A 186 10.92 6.69 -1.61
C HIS A 186 10.64 7.64 -0.43
N PHE A 187 11.55 7.70 0.55
CA PHE A 187 11.44 8.62 1.68
C PHE A 187 12.07 10.00 1.40
N GLN A 188 13.14 10.04 0.63
CA GLN A 188 13.86 11.27 0.27
C GLN A 188 13.02 12.19 -0.61
N ASP A 189 12.32 11.63 -1.60
CA ASP A 189 11.63 12.37 -2.65
C ASP A 189 10.22 12.83 -2.27
N LEU A 190 9.71 12.48 -1.09
CA LEU A 190 8.36 12.86 -0.66
C LEU A 190 8.18 14.38 -0.67
N LYS A 191 7.07 14.84 -1.21
CA LYS A 191 6.62 16.24 -1.18
C LYS A 191 5.37 16.44 -0.35
N LYS A 192 4.62 15.38 -0.09
CA LYS A 192 3.35 15.38 0.62
C LYS A 192 3.45 14.59 1.92
N PRO A 193 2.56 14.82 2.88
CA PRO A 193 2.56 14.15 4.19
C PRO A 193 2.38 12.63 4.09
N LEU A 194 3.14 11.87 4.87
CA LEU A 194 3.12 10.42 4.91
C LEU A 194 2.81 9.89 6.32
N PHE A 195 1.86 8.95 6.41
CA PHE A 195 1.61 8.17 7.62
C PHE A 195 2.20 6.76 7.48
N LEU A 196 3.01 6.35 8.46
CA LEU A 196 3.60 5.02 8.53
C LEU A 196 2.96 4.22 9.67
N SER A 197 2.24 3.14 9.35
CA SER A 197 1.69 2.20 10.33
C SER A 197 2.49 0.89 10.28
N CYS A 198 3.26 0.61 11.32
CA CYS A 198 4.25 -0.45 11.33
C CYS A 198 3.95 -1.51 12.39
N SER A 199 4.30 -2.76 12.10
CA SER A 199 4.40 -3.84 13.06
C SER A 199 5.78 -3.87 13.72
N GLU A 200 5.85 -4.32 14.97
CA GLU A 200 7.14 -4.54 15.63
C GLU A 200 7.92 -5.64 14.96
N ILE A 201 7.27 -6.77 14.69
CA ILE A 201 7.86 -7.97 14.09
C ILE A 201 7.65 -7.91 12.57
N ASP A 202 8.57 -7.27 11.87
CA ASP A 202 8.48 -7.13 10.42
C ASP A 202 9.81 -7.51 9.75
N HIS A 203 9.77 -8.57 8.94
CA HIS A 203 10.92 -9.06 8.21
C HIS A 203 11.23 -8.27 6.93
N THR A 204 10.25 -7.52 6.41
CA THR A 204 10.46 -6.63 5.26
C THR A 204 10.97 -5.26 5.70
N PHE A 205 10.49 -4.77 6.83
CA PHE A 205 10.81 -3.45 7.36
C PHE A 205 11.26 -3.55 8.83
N ASP A 206 12.40 -4.20 9.04
CA ASP A 206 13.00 -4.46 10.35
C ASP A 206 13.39 -3.20 11.12
N VAL A 207 13.77 -3.34 12.37
CA VAL A 207 14.09 -2.20 13.25
C VAL A 207 15.19 -1.30 12.68
N PRO A 208 16.33 -1.81 12.15
CA PRO A 208 17.35 -0.96 11.54
C PRO A 208 16.80 -0.19 10.32
N SER A 209 16.02 -0.84 9.47
CA SER A 209 15.41 -0.22 8.29
C SER A 209 14.41 0.88 8.66
N ARG A 210 13.56 0.64 9.67
CA ARG A 210 12.64 1.66 10.20
C ARG A 210 13.38 2.87 10.75
N ARG A 211 14.43 2.66 11.55
CA ARG A 211 15.28 3.74 12.08
C ARG A 211 15.88 4.57 10.95
N ARG A 212 16.44 3.89 9.94
CA ARG A 212 17.02 4.58 8.78
C ARG A 212 15.97 5.39 8.02
N ALA A 213 14.76 4.87 7.81
CA ALA A 213 13.67 5.63 7.19
C ALA A 213 13.30 6.89 7.97
N LEU A 214 13.21 6.79 9.31
CA LEU A 214 12.94 7.94 10.18
C LEU A 214 14.07 8.98 10.11
N ASP A 215 15.33 8.55 10.13
CA ASP A 215 16.48 9.45 9.97
C ASP A 215 16.40 10.22 8.64
N ILE A 216 16.03 9.54 7.55
CA ILE A 216 15.86 10.19 6.24
C ILE A 216 14.73 11.21 6.28
N LEU A 217 13.56 10.84 6.82
CA LEU A 217 12.41 11.72 6.91
C LEU A 217 12.73 12.98 7.75
N GLN A 218 13.36 12.80 8.90
CA GLN A 218 13.73 13.91 9.78
C GLN A 218 14.81 14.81 9.17
N THR A 219 15.89 14.22 8.62
CA THR A 219 16.98 14.96 7.97
C THR A 219 16.47 15.81 6.80
N ASN A 220 15.56 15.27 6.02
CA ASN A 220 14.96 15.96 4.88
C ASN A 220 13.73 16.82 5.25
N LYS A 221 13.44 16.97 6.56
CA LYS A 221 12.32 17.79 7.09
C LYS A 221 10.98 17.42 6.43
N LYS A 222 10.73 16.11 6.22
CA LYS A 222 9.48 15.63 5.65
C LYS A 222 8.38 15.66 6.71
N THR A 223 7.16 15.89 6.29
CA THR A 223 5.99 15.79 7.17
C THR A 223 5.54 14.35 7.25
N PHE A 224 5.54 13.77 8.45
CA PHE A 224 5.15 12.38 8.64
C PHE A 224 4.55 12.13 10.03
N HIS A 225 3.77 11.06 10.11
CA HIS A 225 3.37 10.40 11.36
C HIS A 225 3.87 8.97 11.34
N TYR A 226 4.35 8.49 12.49
CA TYR A 226 4.88 7.14 12.62
C TYR A 226 4.32 6.47 13.85
N GLN A 227 3.67 5.33 13.66
CA GLN A 227 3.22 4.46 14.74
C GLN A 227 3.75 3.04 14.59
N VAL A 228 4.01 2.37 15.71
CA VAL A 228 4.42 0.97 15.76
C VAL A 228 3.56 0.25 16.79
N PHE A 229 3.03 -0.89 16.40
CA PHE A 229 2.30 -1.78 17.30
C PHE A 229 3.19 -2.95 17.71
N SER A 230 3.35 -3.13 19.03
CA SER A 230 4.16 -4.22 19.58
C SER A 230 3.44 -5.57 19.45
N GLY A 231 4.21 -6.66 19.40
CA GLY A 231 3.68 -8.03 19.40
C GLY A 231 2.92 -8.46 18.14
N VAL A 232 2.83 -7.62 17.11
CA VAL A 232 2.18 -7.97 15.84
C VAL A 232 3.19 -8.09 14.71
N GLU A 233 2.81 -8.92 13.73
CA GLU A 233 3.67 -9.25 12.59
C GLU A 233 3.26 -8.49 11.32
N HIS A 234 4.10 -8.59 10.27
CA HIS A 234 3.78 -8.10 8.93
C HIS A 234 2.42 -8.62 8.44
N GLY A 235 1.60 -7.74 7.89
CA GLY A 235 0.24 -8.06 7.46
C GLY A 235 -0.86 -7.74 8.49
N PHE A 236 -0.51 -7.31 9.69
CA PHE A 236 -1.42 -7.08 10.81
C PHE A 236 -2.65 -6.22 10.46
N ALA A 237 -2.45 -5.19 9.63
CA ALA A 237 -3.51 -4.22 9.29
C ALA A 237 -4.58 -4.81 8.37
N LEU A 238 -4.31 -5.93 7.71
CA LEU A 238 -5.27 -6.63 6.83
C LEU A 238 -5.62 -8.03 7.32
N ARG A 239 -4.65 -8.80 7.82
CA ARG A 239 -4.74 -10.25 8.00
C ARG A 239 -4.56 -10.72 9.45
N GLY A 240 -4.57 -9.80 10.42
CA GLY A 240 -4.54 -10.15 11.84
C GLY A 240 -5.73 -11.04 12.22
N ASP A 241 -5.53 -11.92 13.20
CA ASP A 241 -6.59 -12.77 13.72
C ASP A 241 -7.66 -11.93 14.46
N GLN A 242 -8.88 -11.94 13.95
CA GLN A 242 -9.99 -11.18 14.54
C GLN A 242 -10.55 -11.80 15.81
N ASN A 243 -10.22 -13.08 16.10
CA ASN A 243 -10.55 -13.72 17.36
C ASN A 243 -9.58 -13.35 18.49
N ASP A 244 -8.39 -12.84 18.14
CA ASP A 244 -7.46 -12.24 19.10
C ASP A 244 -7.86 -10.77 19.35
N PRO A 245 -8.31 -10.43 20.58
CA PRO A 245 -8.77 -9.06 20.87
C PRO A 245 -7.72 -7.99 20.64
N TYR A 246 -6.43 -8.30 20.85
CA TYR A 246 -5.36 -7.34 20.65
C TYR A 246 -5.08 -7.13 19.15
N GLN A 247 -4.99 -8.17 18.35
CA GLN A 247 -4.79 -8.05 16.91
C GLN A 247 -5.95 -7.33 16.22
N ARG A 248 -7.19 -7.60 16.66
CA ARG A 248 -8.37 -6.86 16.19
C ARG A 248 -8.25 -5.37 16.53
N TRP A 249 -7.98 -5.06 17.78
CA TRP A 249 -7.78 -3.66 18.23
C TRP A 249 -6.67 -2.96 17.44
N VAL A 250 -5.52 -3.59 17.23
CA VAL A 250 -4.39 -3.03 16.47
C VAL A 250 -4.80 -2.72 15.02
N LYS A 251 -5.54 -3.62 14.36
CA LYS A 251 -6.07 -3.38 13.00
C LYS A 251 -6.99 -2.16 12.98
N GLU A 252 -7.93 -2.08 13.94
CA GLU A 252 -8.86 -0.96 14.08
C GLU A 252 -8.13 0.36 14.34
N GLN A 253 -7.13 0.36 15.23
CA GLN A 253 -6.33 1.56 15.51
C GLN A 253 -5.46 1.98 14.33
N SER A 254 -4.92 1.04 13.55
CA SER A 254 -4.20 1.36 12.33
C SER A 254 -5.10 2.08 11.33
N LEU A 255 -6.31 1.59 11.10
CA LEU A 255 -7.31 2.22 10.23
C LEU A 255 -7.72 3.60 10.77
N ALA A 256 -8.09 3.69 12.03
CA ALA A 256 -8.53 4.94 12.66
C ALA A 256 -7.44 6.03 12.60
N GLY A 257 -6.18 5.67 12.83
CA GLY A 257 -5.05 6.58 12.73
C GLY A 257 -4.86 7.10 11.29
N ILE A 258 -4.99 6.24 10.29
CA ILE A 258 -4.90 6.62 8.87
C ILE A 258 -6.05 7.57 8.50
N VAL A 259 -7.29 7.25 8.90
CA VAL A 259 -8.47 8.11 8.65
C VAL A 259 -8.27 9.47 9.28
N SER A 260 -7.90 9.53 10.57
CA SER A 260 -7.64 10.80 11.27
C SER A 260 -6.55 11.65 10.59
N TRP A 261 -5.50 11.00 10.07
CA TRP A 261 -4.43 11.66 9.31
C TRP A 261 -4.96 12.25 8.00
N PHE A 262 -5.77 11.51 7.28
CA PHE A 262 -6.36 11.96 6.03
C PHE A 262 -7.33 13.11 6.25
N ASP A 263 -8.23 13.00 7.24
CA ASP A 263 -9.19 14.03 7.58
C ASP A 263 -8.52 15.38 7.87
N TYR A 264 -7.41 15.34 8.64
CA TYR A 264 -6.65 16.55 8.94
C TYR A 264 -6.08 17.21 7.68
N TRP A 265 -5.36 16.43 6.85
CA TRP A 265 -4.67 17.00 5.68
C TRP A 265 -5.61 17.35 4.53
N LEU A 266 -6.72 16.65 4.37
CA LEU A 266 -7.71 16.95 3.35
C LEU A 266 -8.61 18.14 3.74
N SER A 267 -8.71 18.48 5.01
CA SER A 267 -9.43 19.67 5.48
C SER A 267 -8.64 20.99 5.30
N GLN A 268 -7.32 20.91 5.09
CA GLN A 268 -6.47 22.08 4.83
C GLN A 268 -6.60 22.54 3.38
#